data_fb7f05fbc70c55382a34d1a1ad615bc7
#
_entry.id   fb7f05fbc70c55382a34d1a1ad615bc7
#
_cell.length_a   1.000
_cell.length_b   1.000
_cell.length_c   1.000
_cell.angle_alpha   90.00
_cell.angle_beta   90.00
_cell.angle_gamma   90.00
#
_symmetry.space_group_name_H-M   'P 1'
#
loop_
_entity.id
_entity.type
_entity.pdbx_description
1 polymer ?
#
loop_
_entity_poly.entity_id
_entity_poly.type
_entity_poly.pdbx_seq_one_letter_code
_entity_poly.pdbx_strand_id
1 'polypeptide(L)'
;KFQAYADALSAALPEGCGFNTEVVAEVWAGIANAHRDYFRYGDILNSIVETNVSVEKLADFKRVYYEGVNKLTPQLISILGIKEEHIEKFITTIYYQGVGLCGWCQNNPLVHEALKQLQIKRPELDFKAEMRDFISMCIAWYQQK
;
A
#
# COMPACT_ATOMS: atom_id res chain seq x y z
N LYS A 1 4.98 3.46 -11.85
CA LYS A 1 3.76 3.32 -11.03
C LYS A 1 3.99 3.66 -9.56
N PHE A 2 5.06 3.14 -8.96
CA PHE A 2 5.41 3.50 -7.57
C PHE A 2 5.67 5.00 -7.41
N GLN A 3 6.42 5.62 -8.30
CA GLN A 3 6.73 7.05 -8.19
C GLN A 3 5.46 7.91 -8.21
N ALA A 4 4.52 7.61 -9.12
CA ALA A 4 3.24 8.34 -9.17
C ALA A 4 2.44 8.19 -7.86
N TYR A 5 2.42 6.99 -7.31
CA TYR A 5 1.79 6.71 -6.02
C TYR A 5 2.48 7.47 -4.87
N ALA A 6 3.80 7.39 -4.78
CA ALA A 6 4.57 8.09 -3.76
C ALA A 6 4.44 9.62 -3.85
N ASP A 7 4.45 10.16 -5.08
CA ASP A 7 4.25 11.59 -5.32
C ASP A 7 2.85 12.05 -4.91
N ALA A 8 1.83 11.25 -5.19
CA ALA A 8 0.46 11.54 -4.76
C ALA A 8 0.33 11.55 -3.24
N LEU A 9 0.94 10.57 -2.55
CA LEU A 9 0.98 10.56 -1.08
C LEU A 9 1.70 11.78 -0.53
N SER A 10 2.86 12.10 -1.07
CA SER A 10 3.65 13.25 -0.65
C SER A 10 2.90 14.57 -0.81
N ALA A 11 2.16 14.72 -1.90
CA ALA A 11 1.35 15.93 -2.15
C ALA A 11 0.14 16.03 -1.21
N ALA A 12 -0.49 14.89 -0.89
CA ALA A 12 -1.70 14.86 -0.08
C ALA A 12 -1.44 14.91 1.43
N LEU A 13 -0.23 14.57 1.88
CA LEU A 13 0.17 14.49 3.30
C LEU A 13 1.37 15.39 3.57
N PRO A 14 1.27 16.71 3.34
CA PRO A 14 2.40 17.62 3.59
C PRO A 14 2.71 17.73 5.08
N GLU A 15 3.96 18.04 5.41
CA GLU A 15 4.36 18.34 6.78
C GLU A 15 3.48 19.44 7.37
N GLY A 16 3.08 19.27 8.64
CA GLY A 16 2.26 20.25 9.32
C GLY A 16 0.80 20.35 8.88
N CYS A 17 0.30 19.37 8.10
CA CYS A 17 -1.10 19.39 7.64
C CYS A 17 -2.13 19.27 8.78
N GLY A 18 -1.71 18.84 9.98
CA GLY A 18 -2.59 18.72 11.13
C GLY A 18 -3.63 17.61 11.06
N PHE A 19 -3.50 16.68 10.12
CA PHE A 19 -4.43 15.57 9.99
C PHE A 19 -4.30 14.60 11.17
N ASN A 20 -5.44 14.16 11.69
CA ASN A 20 -5.47 13.05 12.64
C ASN A 20 -5.29 11.71 11.92
N THR A 21 -5.15 10.63 12.70
CA THR A 21 -4.93 9.27 12.19
C THR A 21 -6.02 8.82 11.21
N GLU A 22 -7.28 9.10 11.51
CA GLU A 22 -8.41 8.70 10.67
C GLU A 22 -8.38 9.40 9.32
N VAL A 23 -8.06 10.69 9.30
CA VAL A 23 -7.94 11.47 8.06
C VAL A 23 -6.77 10.97 7.22
N VAL A 24 -5.62 10.69 7.85
CA VAL A 24 -4.45 10.13 7.15
C VAL A 24 -4.80 8.79 6.52
N ALA A 25 -5.46 7.90 7.25
CA ALA A 25 -5.88 6.59 6.74
C ALA A 25 -6.86 6.72 5.57
N GLU A 26 -7.82 7.62 5.65
CA GLU A 26 -8.79 7.87 4.58
C GLU A 26 -8.12 8.43 3.31
N VAL A 27 -7.26 9.42 3.46
CA VAL A 27 -6.51 10.02 2.37
C VAL A 27 -5.60 8.99 1.70
N TRP A 28 -4.84 8.24 2.48
CA TRP A 28 -3.95 7.21 1.97
C TRP A 28 -4.71 6.11 1.23
N ALA A 29 -5.80 5.61 1.81
CA ALA A 29 -6.64 4.59 1.17
C ALA A 29 -7.23 5.08 -0.15
N GLY A 30 -7.64 6.34 -0.23
CA GLY A 30 -8.12 6.95 -1.47
C GLY A 30 -7.06 6.99 -2.56
N ILE A 31 -5.82 7.35 -2.19
CA ILE A 31 -4.69 7.36 -3.12
C ILE A 31 -4.32 5.93 -3.54
N ALA A 32 -4.27 4.98 -2.61
CA ALA A 32 -4.04 3.57 -2.93
C ALA A 32 -5.09 3.04 -3.91
N ASN A 33 -6.35 3.39 -3.72
CA ASN A 33 -7.44 3.01 -4.61
C ASN A 33 -7.29 3.62 -6.01
N ALA A 34 -6.87 4.88 -6.11
CA ALA A 34 -6.60 5.55 -7.38
C ALA A 34 -5.38 4.95 -8.11
N HIS A 35 -4.45 4.35 -7.36
CA HIS A 35 -3.23 3.73 -7.89
C HIS A 35 -3.22 2.21 -7.73
N ARG A 36 -4.37 1.55 -7.85
CA ARG A 36 -4.50 0.08 -7.69
C ARG A 36 -3.57 -0.70 -8.61
N ASP A 37 -3.24 -0.16 -9.77
CA ASP A 37 -2.31 -0.78 -10.70
C ASP A 37 -0.93 -1.02 -10.09
N TYR A 38 -0.48 -0.16 -9.20
CA TYR A 38 0.78 -0.35 -8.48
C TYR A 38 0.76 -1.63 -7.64
N PHE A 39 -0.32 -1.84 -6.92
CA PHE A 39 -0.49 -3.04 -6.08
C PHE A 39 -0.76 -4.29 -6.92
N ARG A 40 -1.59 -4.16 -7.94
CA ARG A 40 -2.01 -5.27 -8.81
C ARG A 40 -0.84 -6.00 -9.46
N TYR A 41 0.20 -5.28 -9.85
CA TYR A 41 1.39 -5.87 -10.48
C TYR A 41 2.49 -6.21 -9.49
N GLY A 42 2.30 -5.98 -8.20
CA GLY A 42 3.31 -6.20 -7.18
C GLY A 42 3.77 -7.65 -7.09
N ASP A 43 2.85 -8.58 -7.17
CA ASP A 43 3.15 -10.01 -7.11
C ASP A 43 3.97 -10.47 -8.34
N ILE A 44 3.61 -10.00 -9.52
CA ILE A 44 4.35 -10.26 -10.77
C ILE A 44 5.73 -9.61 -10.71
N LEU A 45 5.82 -8.39 -10.21
CA LEU A 45 7.08 -7.68 -10.08
C LEU A 45 8.05 -8.45 -9.20
N ASN A 46 7.61 -8.87 -8.03
CA ASN A 46 8.47 -9.53 -7.05
C ASN A 46 8.86 -10.95 -7.44
N SER A 47 7.94 -11.71 -8.03
CA SER A 47 8.16 -13.14 -8.32
C SER A 47 8.77 -13.39 -9.70
N ILE A 48 8.53 -12.54 -10.69
CA ILE A 48 8.95 -12.76 -12.07
C ILE A 48 9.96 -11.71 -12.51
N VAL A 49 9.62 -10.43 -12.41
CA VAL A 49 10.47 -9.37 -12.95
C VAL A 49 11.78 -9.25 -12.17
N GLU A 50 11.74 -9.27 -10.84
CA GLU A 50 12.94 -9.15 -10.01
C GLU A 50 13.91 -10.32 -10.16
N THR A 51 13.44 -11.49 -10.56
CA THR A 51 14.28 -12.68 -10.80
C THR A 51 14.83 -12.79 -12.22
N ASN A 52 14.32 -11.97 -13.15
CA ASN A 52 14.66 -12.08 -14.60
C ASN A 52 15.29 -10.81 -15.18
N VAL A 53 15.61 -9.83 -14.37
CA VAL A 53 16.30 -8.61 -14.81
C VAL A 53 17.74 -8.60 -14.35
N SER A 54 18.58 -7.75 -14.97
CA SER A 54 19.97 -7.56 -14.54
C SER A 54 20.02 -6.87 -13.15
N VAL A 55 21.14 -7.05 -12.45
CA VAL A 55 21.40 -6.36 -11.18
C VAL A 55 21.32 -4.84 -11.34
N GLU A 56 21.82 -4.30 -12.43
CA GLU A 56 21.81 -2.86 -12.73
C GLU A 56 20.39 -2.34 -12.86
N LYS A 57 19.53 -3.05 -13.58
CA LYS A 57 18.08 -2.70 -13.70
C LYS A 57 17.37 -2.82 -12.38
N LEU A 58 17.65 -3.88 -11.63
CA LEU A 58 17.06 -4.06 -10.30
C LEU A 58 17.50 -2.93 -9.35
N ALA A 59 18.77 -2.53 -9.39
CA ALA A 59 19.27 -1.40 -8.62
C ALA A 59 18.56 -0.09 -8.98
N ASP A 60 18.26 0.15 -10.26
CA ASP A 60 17.51 1.31 -10.69
C ASP A 60 16.08 1.32 -10.13
N PHE A 61 15.37 0.18 -10.15
CA PHE A 61 14.06 0.06 -9.53
C PHE A 61 14.10 0.32 -8.02
N LYS A 62 15.07 -0.26 -7.34
CA LYS A 62 15.23 -0.07 -5.89
C LYS A 62 15.58 1.37 -5.54
N ARG A 63 16.38 2.04 -6.38
CA ARG A 63 16.70 3.45 -6.17
C ARG A 63 15.44 4.32 -6.20
N VAL A 64 14.57 4.15 -7.18
CA VAL A 64 13.30 4.88 -7.27
C VAL A 64 12.43 4.62 -6.03
N TYR A 65 12.38 3.36 -5.58
CA TYR A 65 11.64 2.99 -4.37
C TYR A 65 12.20 3.72 -3.13
N TYR A 66 13.50 3.65 -2.90
CA TYR A 66 14.10 4.26 -1.71
C TYR A 66 14.08 5.79 -1.76
N GLU A 67 14.19 6.40 -2.93
CA GLU A 67 13.98 7.84 -3.08
C GLU A 67 12.56 8.26 -2.67
N GLY A 68 11.57 7.49 -3.07
CA GLY A 68 10.17 7.73 -2.65
C GLY A 68 9.95 7.54 -1.15
N VAL A 69 10.50 6.49 -0.56
CA VAL A 69 10.45 6.25 0.89
C VAL A 69 11.13 7.39 1.64
N ASN A 70 12.33 7.80 1.21
CA ASN A 70 13.08 8.89 1.84
C ASN A 70 12.34 10.22 1.76
N LYS A 71 11.64 10.47 0.66
CA LYS A 71 10.81 11.67 0.50
C LYS A 71 9.62 11.68 1.46
N LEU A 72 8.98 10.54 1.68
CA LEU A 72 7.82 10.43 2.57
C LEU A 72 8.20 10.39 4.05
N THR A 73 9.39 9.94 4.38
CA THR A 73 9.83 9.72 5.77
C THR A 73 9.64 10.94 6.67
N PRO A 74 10.16 12.14 6.35
CA PRO A 74 9.98 13.29 7.24
C PRO A 74 8.52 13.70 7.40
N GLN A 75 7.71 13.56 6.37
CA GLN A 75 6.28 13.85 6.42
C GLN A 75 5.56 12.90 7.39
N LEU A 76 5.80 11.61 7.28
CA LEU A 76 5.17 10.58 8.12
C LEU A 76 5.62 10.69 9.58
N ILE A 77 6.88 11.00 9.84
CA ILE A 77 7.36 11.28 11.19
C ILE A 77 6.62 12.48 11.79
N SER A 78 6.52 13.56 11.02
CA SER A 78 5.86 14.79 11.46
C SER A 78 4.37 14.60 11.77
N ILE A 79 3.66 13.87 10.90
CA ILE A 79 2.21 13.73 11.00
C ILE A 79 1.82 12.63 11.99
N LEU A 80 2.51 11.49 11.98
CA LEU A 80 2.10 10.28 12.70
C LEU A 80 2.91 10.00 13.97
N GLY A 81 4.07 10.61 14.12
CA GLY A 81 4.95 10.34 15.24
C GLY A 81 5.57 8.93 15.23
N ILE A 82 5.59 8.27 14.08
CA ILE A 82 6.25 6.98 13.91
C ILE A 82 7.77 7.23 13.86
N LYS A 83 8.53 6.42 14.58
CA LYS A 83 9.99 6.52 14.58
C LYS A 83 10.58 6.24 13.20
N GLU A 84 11.62 6.97 12.83
CA GLU A 84 12.28 6.86 11.53
C GLU A 84 12.64 5.41 11.17
N GLU A 85 13.18 4.67 12.13
CA GLU A 85 13.59 3.27 11.95
C GLU A 85 12.44 2.32 11.55
N HIS A 86 11.18 2.73 11.74
CA HIS A 86 10.00 1.93 11.42
C HIS A 86 9.27 2.38 10.14
N ILE A 87 9.64 3.51 9.56
CA ILE A 87 8.90 4.10 8.42
C ILE A 87 8.92 3.17 7.20
N GLU A 88 10.08 2.64 6.82
CA GLU A 88 10.17 1.73 5.68
C GLU A 88 9.27 0.51 5.86
N LYS A 89 9.34 -0.12 7.03
CA LYS A 89 8.52 -1.30 7.33
C LYS A 89 7.03 -0.96 7.36
N PHE A 90 6.67 0.19 7.89
CA PHE A 90 5.30 0.69 7.88
C PHE A 90 4.76 0.82 6.44
N ILE A 91 5.51 1.50 5.56
CA ILE A 91 5.13 1.67 4.16
C ILE A 91 5.03 0.31 3.45
N THR A 92 6.00 -0.58 3.67
CA THR A 92 6.06 -1.89 3.04
C THR A 92 4.93 -2.80 3.51
N THR A 93 4.57 -2.74 4.78
CA THR A 93 3.44 -3.51 5.32
C THR A 93 2.12 -3.12 4.66
N ILE A 94 1.89 -1.83 4.47
CA ILE A 94 0.72 -1.32 3.74
C ILE A 94 0.74 -1.80 2.28
N TYR A 95 1.89 -1.80 1.64
CA TYR A 95 2.05 -2.32 0.29
C TYR A 95 1.67 -3.80 0.17
N TYR A 96 2.16 -4.64 1.08
CA TYR A 96 1.82 -6.07 1.07
C TYR A 96 0.33 -6.32 1.24
N GLN A 97 -0.32 -5.55 2.09
CA GLN A 97 -1.77 -5.63 2.24
C GLN A 97 -2.50 -5.24 0.94
N GLY A 98 -2.06 -4.17 0.29
CA GLY A 98 -2.63 -3.74 -0.98
C GLY A 98 -2.49 -4.79 -2.09
N VAL A 99 -1.33 -5.44 -2.18
CA VAL A 99 -1.09 -6.54 -3.14
C VAL A 99 -2.05 -7.70 -2.88
N GLY A 100 -2.17 -8.14 -1.62
CA GLY A 100 -3.08 -9.22 -1.25
C GLY A 100 -4.54 -8.88 -1.51
N LEU A 101 -4.96 -7.68 -1.15
CA LEU A 101 -6.33 -7.21 -1.38
C LEU A 101 -6.68 -7.09 -2.87
N CYS A 102 -5.74 -6.67 -3.71
CA CYS A 102 -5.98 -6.62 -5.15
C CYS A 102 -6.37 -7.97 -5.73
N GLY A 103 -5.68 -9.04 -5.33
CA GLY A 103 -6.05 -10.40 -5.73
C GLY A 103 -7.43 -10.82 -5.21
N TRP A 104 -7.71 -10.48 -3.96
CA TRP A 104 -8.96 -10.84 -3.30
C TRP A 104 -10.17 -10.05 -3.83
N CYS A 105 -9.99 -8.77 -4.14
CA CYS A 105 -11.03 -7.90 -4.68
C CYS A 105 -11.24 -8.05 -6.19
N GLN A 106 -10.48 -8.93 -6.85
CA GLN A 106 -10.71 -9.22 -8.27
C GLN A 106 -12.00 -10.03 -8.44
N ASN A 107 -12.78 -9.62 -9.42
CA ASN A 107 -13.98 -10.36 -9.81
C ASN A 107 -13.57 -11.55 -10.68
N ASN A 108 -13.38 -12.72 -10.05
CA ASN A 108 -13.05 -13.97 -10.75
C ASN A 108 -14.31 -14.85 -10.87
N PRO A 109 -14.87 -15.02 -12.08
CA PRO A 109 -16.09 -15.80 -12.27
C PRO A 109 -15.97 -17.26 -11.79
N LEU A 110 -14.79 -17.88 -11.92
CA LEU A 110 -14.57 -19.27 -11.48
C LEU A 110 -14.65 -19.39 -9.96
N VAL A 111 -14.11 -18.42 -9.23
CA VAL A 111 -14.21 -18.40 -7.77
C VAL A 111 -15.65 -18.22 -7.33
N HIS A 112 -16.39 -17.32 -7.98
CA HIS A 112 -17.81 -17.12 -7.70
C HIS A 112 -18.61 -18.38 -7.90
N GLU A 113 -18.40 -19.08 -9.02
CA GLU A 113 -19.12 -20.33 -9.33
C GLU A 113 -18.78 -21.44 -8.33
N ALA A 114 -17.51 -21.60 -7.98
CA ALA A 114 -17.07 -22.59 -6.99
C ALA A 114 -17.71 -22.35 -5.61
N LEU A 115 -17.73 -21.10 -5.15
CA LEU A 115 -18.34 -20.74 -3.88
C LEU A 115 -19.86 -20.94 -3.89
N LYS A 116 -20.50 -20.65 -5.03
CA LYS A 116 -21.94 -20.89 -5.21
C LYS A 116 -22.28 -22.39 -5.10
N GLN A 117 -21.47 -23.26 -5.71
CA GLN A 117 -21.63 -24.72 -5.59
C GLN A 117 -21.50 -25.18 -4.15
N LEU A 118 -20.64 -24.57 -3.37
CA LEU A 118 -20.43 -24.88 -1.96
C LEU A 118 -21.44 -24.18 -1.02
N GLN A 119 -22.33 -23.38 -1.56
CA GLN A 119 -23.29 -22.57 -0.81
C GLN A 119 -22.61 -21.63 0.21
N ILE A 120 -21.39 -21.19 -0.12
CA ILE A 120 -20.62 -20.26 0.70
C ILE A 120 -20.87 -18.84 0.19
N LYS A 121 -21.38 -17.98 1.07
CA LYS A 121 -21.48 -16.53 0.81
C LYS A 121 -20.18 -15.87 1.22
N ARG A 122 -19.46 -15.34 0.24
CA ARG A 122 -18.28 -14.54 0.48
C ARG A 122 -18.68 -13.07 0.59
N PRO A 123 -18.27 -12.35 1.65
CA PRO A 123 -18.53 -10.91 1.71
C PRO A 123 -17.80 -10.19 0.57
N GLU A 124 -18.47 -9.23 -0.03
CA GLU A 124 -17.82 -8.31 -0.96
C GLU A 124 -16.84 -7.44 -0.18
N LEU A 125 -15.59 -7.36 -0.66
CA LEU A 125 -14.57 -6.50 -0.07
C LEU A 125 -14.37 -5.26 -0.95
N ASP A 126 -14.51 -4.10 -0.35
CA ASP A 126 -14.17 -2.82 -0.96
C ASP A 126 -12.68 -2.53 -0.68
N PHE A 127 -11.89 -2.43 -1.73
CA PHE A 127 -10.45 -2.21 -1.62
C PHE A 127 -10.11 -0.96 -0.79
N LYS A 128 -10.77 0.16 -1.04
CA LYS A 128 -10.52 1.41 -0.32
C LYS A 128 -10.85 1.27 1.17
N ALA A 129 -12.01 0.70 1.49
CA ALA A 129 -12.45 0.52 2.88
C ALA A 129 -11.52 -0.41 3.65
N GLU A 130 -11.13 -1.54 3.04
CA GLU A 130 -10.20 -2.48 3.66
C GLU A 130 -8.81 -1.86 3.87
N MET A 131 -8.33 -1.11 2.89
CA MET A 131 -7.05 -0.39 3.02
C MET A 131 -7.11 0.65 4.13
N ARG A 132 -8.18 1.43 4.21
CA ARG A 132 -8.36 2.43 5.27
C ARG A 132 -8.27 1.79 6.66
N ASP A 133 -9.01 0.72 6.87
CA ASP A 133 -9.05 0.04 8.16
C ASP A 133 -7.69 -0.54 8.52
N PHE A 134 -7.01 -1.14 7.55
CA PHE A 134 -5.68 -1.69 7.75
C PHE A 134 -4.63 -0.60 8.05
N ILE A 135 -4.66 0.51 7.31
CA ILE A 135 -3.75 1.63 7.55
C ILE A 135 -3.96 2.20 8.95
N SER A 136 -5.20 2.34 9.40
CA SER A 136 -5.52 2.77 10.77
C SER A 136 -4.90 1.84 11.81
N MET A 137 -5.03 0.53 11.61
CA MET A 137 -4.40 -0.47 12.49
C MET A 137 -2.88 -0.35 12.50
N CYS A 138 -2.27 -0.20 11.33
CA CYS A 138 -0.82 -0.03 11.21
C CYS A 138 -0.32 1.23 11.92
N ILE A 139 -1.00 2.35 11.75
CA ILE A 139 -0.65 3.60 12.44
C ILE A 139 -0.67 3.38 13.95
N ALA A 140 -1.76 2.85 14.48
CA ALA A 140 -1.90 2.59 15.91
C ALA A 140 -0.79 1.66 16.44
N TRP A 141 -0.47 0.61 15.70
CA TRP A 141 0.59 -0.32 16.05
C TRP A 141 1.97 0.35 16.09
N TYR A 142 2.33 1.05 15.03
CA TYR A 142 3.66 1.65 14.92
C TYR A 142 3.85 2.88 15.82
N GLN A 143 2.79 3.57 16.21
CA GLN A 143 2.87 4.66 17.20
C GLN A 143 3.25 4.18 18.59
N GLN A 144 3.07 2.88 18.89
CA GLN A 144 3.42 2.28 20.18
C GLN A 144 4.88 1.78 20.23
N LYS A 145 5.57 1.77 19.12
CA LYS A 145 6.97 1.34 19.02
C LYS A 145 7.92 2.51 19.27
#